data_e750763042db9927294d4230ae59a217
#
_entry.id   e750763042db9927294d4230ae59a217
#
_cell.length_a   1.000
_cell.length_b   1.000
_cell.length_c   1.000
_cell.angle_alpha   90.00
_cell.angle_beta   90.00
_cell.angle_gamma   90.00
#
_symmetry.space_group_name_H-M   'P 1'
#
loop_
_entity.id
_entity.type
_entity.pdbx_description
1 polymer ?
#
loop_
_entity_poly.entity_id
_entity_poly.type
_entity_poly.pdbx_seq_one_letter_code
_entity_poly.pdbx_strand_id
1 'polypeptide(L)'
;MDGARIVLRQQLAILLLLSITACSPAEVGAEKFDNYLQRLSRVADVEVESVEATPRPKIPTFSQSRRSNIPNGTLSLIDFLSLSGCALQANIARRNTSMGRTASASQKLILDLEFLRLAPACIELLTQQGETEIAKTLHDNIELRRTHLKQRLFTALLGGPEWQDFWRIPNSLLNYPDNASGDTAQALWILSQRVERFLDGQWTEKDEDLEPLLAKLRVNSGGQLIEAARLQTDKLTRGSAIIDLAAKRGAYCHRGAITDVGTVTKTVVAKYFAGDVQTWSARVSQRHYEIQTPLLALETRLKDALPSAYVVWRQHREDLLEQLYAAPRQHVLSAHALLNDC
;
A
#
# COMPACT_ATOMS: atom_id res chain seq x y z
N MET A 1 34.83 27.27 -48.95
CA MET A 1 33.90 26.10 -48.92
C MET A 1 33.64 25.59 -47.50
N ASP A 2 34.24 26.13 -46.46
CA ASP A 2 34.07 25.65 -45.07
C ASP A 2 32.90 26.26 -44.28
N GLY A 3 32.46 27.48 -44.64
CA GLY A 3 31.35 28.15 -43.98
C GLY A 3 29.98 27.45 -44.14
N ALA A 4 29.72 26.87 -45.34
CA ALA A 4 28.47 26.16 -45.61
C ALA A 4 28.31 24.85 -44.85
N ARG A 5 29.42 24.19 -44.53
CA ARG A 5 29.43 22.93 -43.76
C ARG A 5 29.19 23.15 -42.27
N ILE A 6 29.59 24.29 -41.71
CA ILE A 6 29.38 24.66 -40.34
C ILE A 6 27.93 25.01 -40.08
N VAL A 7 27.30 25.79 -40.99
CA VAL A 7 25.87 26.18 -40.89
C VAL A 7 24.97 24.93 -41.01
N LEU A 8 25.30 24.01 -41.94
CA LEU A 8 24.53 22.77 -42.14
C LEU A 8 24.61 21.84 -40.92
N ARG A 9 25.76 21.77 -40.27
CA ARG A 9 25.96 20.99 -39.03
C ARG A 9 25.20 21.61 -37.84
N GLN A 10 25.17 22.92 -37.72
CA GLN A 10 24.41 23.59 -36.68
C GLN A 10 22.88 23.44 -36.88
N GLN A 11 22.37 23.54 -38.11
CA GLN A 11 20.96 23.29 -38.40
C GLN A 11 20.56 21.83 -38.20
N LEU A 12 21.43 20.85 -38.50
CA LEU A 12 21.17 19.43 -38.21
C LEU A 12 21.14 19.12 -36.71
N ALA A 13 22.01 19.77 -35.93
CA ALA A 13 22.05 19.64 -34.47
C ALA A 13 20.78 20.25 -33.80
N ILE A 14 20.27 21.37 -34.31
CA ILE A 14 19.04 21.99 -33.81
C ILE A 14 17.80 21.17 -34.17
N LEU A 15 17.76 20.56 -35.37
CA LEU A 15 16.68 19.64 -35.75
C LEU A 15 16.68 18.35 -34.93
N LEU A 16 17.85 17.84 -34.51
CA LEU A 16 17.95 16.64 -33.65
C LEU A 16 17.53 16.92 -32.19
N LEU A 17 17.67 18.14 -31.72
CA LEU A 17 17.25 18.56 -30.37
C LEU A 17 15.74 18.78 -30.25
N LEU A 18 15.03 19.01 -31.34
CA LEU A 18 13.57 19.22 -31.37
C LEU A 18 12.76 17.89 -31.44
N SER A 19 13.39 16.76 -31.62
CA SER A 19 12.70 15.46 -31.76
C SER A 19 12.64 14.64 -30.48
N ILE A 20 13.04 15.18 -29.33
CA ILE A 20 12.77 14.56 -28.02
C ILE A 20 11.44 15.09 -27.50
N THR A 21 10.37 14.89 -28.24
CA THR A 21 9.03 14.82 -27.64
C THR A 21 9.05 13.54 -26.82
N ALA A 22 9.36 13.66 -25.53
CA ALA A 22 9.17 12.59 -24.57
C ALA A 22 7.71 12.16 -24.68
N CYS A 23 7.45 11.02 -25.35
CA CYS A 23 6.20 10.32 -25.21
C CYS A 23 6.10 9.92 -23.73
N SER A 24 5.45 10.75 -22.91
CA SER A 24 5.02 10.33 -21.60
C SER A 24 4.14 9.10 -21.83
N PRO A 25 4.43 7.96 -21.18
CA PRO A 25 3.59 6.78 -21.34
C PRO A 25 2.15 7.15 -20.98
N ALA A 26 1.21 6.80 -21.85
CA ALA A 26 -0.20 7.06 -21.67
C ALA A 26 -0.70 6.50 -20.34
N GLU A 27 -1.38 7.31 -19.54
CA GLU A 27 -2.05 6.89 -18.31
C GLU A 27 -3.50 6.52 -18.64
N VAL A 28 -3.74 5.24 -18.89
CA VAL A 28 -5.04 4.71 -19.34
C VAL A 28 -6.21 5.18 -18.47
N GLY A 29 -6.03 5.21 -17.14
CA GLY A 29 -7.05 5.71 -16.22
C GLY A 29 -7.31 7.20 -16.40
N ALA A 30 -6.26 8.03 -16.35
CA ALA A 30 -6.37 9.49 -16.49
C ALA A 30 -6.99 9.89 -17.82
N GLU A 31 -6.58 9.26 -18.94
CA GLU A 31 -7.13 9.52 -20.27
C GLU A 31 -8.64 9.28 -20.37
N LYS A 32 -9.15 8.21 -19.72
CA LYS A 32 -10.60 7.93 -19.69
C LYS A 32 -11.37 9.04 -19.00
N PHE A 33 -10.90 9.49 -17.83
CA PHE A 33 -11.50 10.60 -17.10
C PHE A 33 -11.39 11.90 -17.88
N ASP A 34 -10.24 12.22 -18.48
CA ASP A 34 -10.03 13.48 -19.22
C ASP A 34 -10.90 13.53 -20.47
N ASN A 35 -11.02 12.44 -21.22
CA ASN A 35 -11.92 12.34 -22.36
C ASN A 35 -13.40 12.55 -21.94
N TYR A 36 -13.81 11.92 -20.82
CA TYR A 36 -15.15 12.12 -20.29
C TYR A 36 -15.40 13.59 -19.89
N LEU A 37 -14.52 14.16 -19.06
CA LEU A 37 -14.66 15.52 -18.55
C LEU A 37 -14.62 16.56 -19.66
N GLN A 38 -13.74 16.41 -20.65
CA GLN A 38 -13.67 17.32 -21.82
C GLN A 38 -14.98 17.35 -22.61
N ARG A 39 -15.60 16.17 -22.82
CA ARG A 39 -16.89 16.09 -23.54
C ARG A 39 -18.02 16.67 -22.69
N LEU A 40 -18.05 16.38 -21.43
CA LEU A 40 -19.03 16.87 -20.48
C LEU A 40 -18.99 18.41 -20.41
N SER A 41 -17.81 18.99 -20.23
CA SER A 41 -17.58 20.43 -20.18
C SER A 41 -18.00 21.12 -21.48
N ARG A 42 -17.63 20.52 -22.64
CA ARG A 42 -18.00 21.09 -23.98
C ARG A 42 -19.51 21.11 -24.22
N VAL A 43 -20.22 20.02 -23.83
CA VAL A 43 -21.67 19.95 -24.04
C VAL A 43 -22.41 20.86 -23.06
N ALA A 44 -21.96 20.94 -21.84
CA ALA A 44 -22.54 21.78 -20.80
C ALA A 44 -22.21 23.27 -20.95
N ASP A 45 -21.23 23.61 -21.79
CA ASP A 45 -20.65 24.97 -21.93
C ASP A 45 -20.25 25.54 -20.55
N VAL A 46 -19.56 24.69 -19.75
CA VAL A 46 -19.12 24.99 -18.38
C VAL A 46 -17.67 24.59 -18.22
N GLU A 47 -16.85 25.56 -17.89
CA GLU A 47 -15.50 25.27 -17.36
C GLU A 47 -15.51 25.31 -15.84
N VAL A 48 -15.00 24.28 -15.20
CA VAL A 48 -14.72 24.24 -13.78
C VAL A 48 -13.20 24.33 -13.63
N GLU A 49 -12.76 25.41 -12.99
CA GLU A 49 -11.37 25.53 -12.54
C GLU A 49 -10.99 24.35 -11.65
N SER A 50 -9.70 24.15 -11.41
CA SER A 50 -9.21 23.02 -10.63
C SER A 50 -9.91 22.91 -9.28
N VAL A 51 -10.48 21.75 -8.98
CA VAL A 51 -10.92 21.39 -7.64
C VAL A 51 -9.68 21.22 -6.76
N GLU A 52 -9.78 21.58 -5.47
CA GLU A 52 -8.69 21.31 -4.51
C GLU A 52 -8.28 19.84 -4.57
N ALA A 53 -6.98 19.61 -4.77
CA ALA A 53 -6.47 18.26 -4.96
C ALA A 53 -6.59 17.45 -3.66
N THR A 54 -7.15 16.26 -3.76
CA THR A 54 -7.25 15.32 -2.62
C THR A 54 -5.86 15.01 -2.07
N PRO A 55 -5.65 15.12 -0.73
CA PRO A 55 -4.36 14.84 -0.11
C PRO A 55 -3.86 13.42 -0.36
N ARG A 56 -2.54 13.27 -0.45
CA ARG A 56 -1.86 11.97 -0.58
C ARG A 56 -1.38 11.49 0.80
N PRO A 57 -2.01 10.51 1.44
CA PRO A 57 -1.57 9.99 2.71
C PRO A 57 -0.24 9.24 2.57
N LYS A 58 0.87 9.90 2.92
CA LYS A 58 2.20 9.27 2.91
C LYS A 58 2.41 8.46 4.18
N ILE A 59 2.85 7.20 4.01
CA ILE A 59 3.20 6.35 5.14
C ILE A 59 4.37 6.97 5.93
N PRO A 60 4.27 7.04 7.29
CA PRO A 60 5.36 7.55 8.10
C PRO A 60 6.55 6.58 8.08
N THR A 61 7.76 7.15 8.07
CA THR A 61 8.99 6.35 8.24
C THR A 61 9.24 6.07 9.71
N PHE A 62 9.50 4.80 10.02
CA PHE A 62 9.82 4.38 11.39
C PHE A 62 11.33 4.26 11.53
N SER A 63 11.94 5.19 12.29
CA SER A 63 13.39 5.21 12.49
C SER A 63 13.91 3.95 13.17
N GLN A 64 15.15 3.58 12.86
CA GLN A 64 15.80 2.42 13.48
C GLN A 64 15.95 2.57 15.01
N SER A 65 16.00 3.81 15.53
CA SER A 65 16.10 4.08 16.97
C SER A 65 14.91 3.54 17.77
N ARG A 66 13.70 3.53 17.21
CA ARG A 66 12.53 2.86 17.84
C ARG A 66 12.61 1.34 17.80
N ARG A 67 13.37 0.79 16.84
CA ARG A 67 13.60 -0.65 16.69
C ARG A 67 14.59 -1.18 17.74
N SER A 68 15.49 -0.33 18.24
CA SER A 68 16.52 -0.72 19.23
C SER A 68 16.01 -0.81 20.67
N ASN A 69 14.82 -0.26 20.97
CA ASN A 69 14.27 -0.23 22.33
C ASN A 69 13.46 -1.48 22.72
N ILE A 70 13.37 -2.50 21.85
CA ILE A 70 12.70 -3.75 22.23
C ILE A 70 13.71 -4.60 22.99
N PRO A 71 13.44 -4.93 24.28
CA PRO A 71 14.36 -5.74 25.08
C PRO A 71 14.59 -7.12 24.48
N ASN A 72 15.84 -7.59 24.52
CA ASN A 72 16.22 -8.87 23.92
C ASN A 72 16.52 -9.95 24.93
N GLY A 73 16.64 -9.62 26.21
CA GLY A 73 17.23 -10.50 27.23
C GLY A 73 18.73 -10.68 27.00
N THR A 74 19.46 -10.94 28.06
CA THR A 74 20.90 -11.20 28.03
C THR A 74 21.18 -12.57 28.59
N LEU A 75 22.18 -13.25 28.03
CA LEU A 75 22.77 -14.46 28.58
C LEU A 75 24.25 -14.16 28.79
N SER A 76 24.79 -14.55 29.93
CA SER A 76 26.23 -14.47 30.17
C SER A 76 26.98 -15.46 29.27
N LEU A 77 28.31 -15.31 29.15
CA LEU A 77 29.11 -16.26 28.40
C LEU A 77 29.08 -17.67 29.06
N ILE A 78 29.02 -17.72 30.41
CA ILE A 78 28.93 -18.95 31.15
C ILE A 78 27.62 -19.66 30.87
N ASP A 79 26.49 -18.91 30.93
CA ASP A 79 25.15 -19.44 30.59
C ASP A 79 25.12 -19.99 29.17
N PHE A 80 25.75 -19.29 28.23
CA PHE A 80 25.84 -19.71 26.82
C PHE A 80 26.61 -21.04 26.68
N LEU A 81 27.72 -21.22 27.40
CA LEU A 81 28.50 -22.46 27.37
C LEU A 81 27.74 -23.63 27.99
N SER A 82 26.91 -23.38 28.99
CA SER A 82 26.07 -24.40 29.65
C SER A 82 24.92 -24.88 28.77
N LEU A 83 24.62 -24.18 27.63
CA LEU A 83 23.65 -24.64 26.63
C LEU A 83 24.20 -25.77 25.73
N SER A 84 25.37 -26.34 26.06
CA SER A 84 25.93 -27.45 25.28
C SER A 84 24.94 -28.62 25.21
N GLY A 85 24.65 -29.07 23.99
CA GLY A 85 23.65 -30.11 23.74
C GLY A 85 22.23 -29.56 23.41
N CYS A 86 21.97 -28.27 23.60
CA CYS A 86 20.74 -27.63 23.18
C CYS A 86 20.85 -27.08 21.75
N ALA A 87 19.87 -27.33 20.88
CA ALA A 87 19.78 -26.69 19.56
C ALA A 87 19.68 -25.16 19.66
N LEU A 88 19.19 -24.65 20.79
CA LEU A 88 19.10 -23.22 21.09
C LEU A 88 20.44 -22.49 21.08
N GLN A 89 21.55 -23.20 21.46
CA GLN A 89 22.89 -22.62 21.45
C GLN A 89 23.27 -22.08 20.05
N ALA A 90 22.98 -22.83 19.00
CA ALA A 90 23.26 -22.41 17.63
C ALA A 90 22.45 -21.16 17.21
N ASN A 91 21.19 -21.05 17.62
CA ASN A 91 20.34 -19.87 17.41
C ASN A 91 20.93 -18.62 18.07
N ILE A 92 21.33 -18.73 19.34
CA ILE A 92 21.94 -17.63 20.11
C ILE A 92 23.29 -17.24 19.49
N ALA A 93 24.12 -18.22 19.08
CA ALA A 93 25.39 -17.96 18.41
C ALA A 93 25.16 -17.16 17.11
N ARG A 94 24.23 -17.58 16.24
CA ARG A 94 23.89 -16.85 14.99
C ARG A 94 23.49 -15.41 15.27
N ARG A 95 22.65 -15.17 16.30
CA ARG A 95 22.20 -13.83 16.67
C ARG A 95 23.36 -12.92 17.11
N ASN A 96 24.38 -13.49 17.78
CA ASN A 96 25.51 -12.75 18.33
C ASN A 96 26.65 -12.50 17.33
N THR A 97 26.62 -13.10 16.14
CA THR A 97 27.57 -12.80 15.06
C THR A 97 27.44 -11.34 14.59
N SER A 98 28.45 -10.83 13.91
CA SER A 98 28.37 -9.51 13.27
C SER A 98 27.19 -9.42 12.30
N MET A 99 26.92 -10.46 11.52
CA MET A 99 25.76 -10.54 10.63
C MET A 99 24.44 -10.53 11.41
N GLY A 100 24.30 -11.30 12.48
CA GLY A 100 23.08 -11.32 13.30
C GLY A 100 22.79 -9.99 13.99
N ARG A 101 23.83 -9.26 14.41
CA ARG A 101 23.67 -7.92 15.01
C ARG A 101 23.21 -6.88 14.00
N THR A 102 23.68 -6.96 12.74
CA THR A 102 23.32 -6.03 11.66
C THR A 102 22.13 -6.51 10.81
N ALA A 103 21.59 -7.69 11.09
CA ALA A 103 20.45 -8.29 10.38
C ALA A 103 19.22 -7.36 10.34
N SER A 104 18.40 -7.52 9.30
CA SER A 104 17.12 -6.82 9.16
C SER A 104 16.17 -7.13 10.33
N ALA A 105 15.10 -6.36 10.45
CA ALA A 105 14.08 -6.62 11.48
C ALA A 105 13.37 -7.96 11.24
N SER A 106 13.12 -8.32 9.97
CA SER A 106 12.54 -9.60 9.56
C SER A 106 13.43 -10.79 9.90
N GLN A 107 14.72 -10.71 9.60
CA GLN A 107 15.70 -11.74 9.98
C GLN A 107 15.84 -11.89 11.50
N LYS A 108 15.82 -10.78 12.24
CA LYS A 108 15.80 -10.84 13.72
C LYS A 108 14.52 -11.46 14.26
N LEU A 109 13.37 -11.19 13.64
CA LEU A 109 12.11 -11.83 13.99
C LEU A 109 12.18 -13.35 13.80
N ILE A 110 12.73 -13.83 12.69
CA ILE A 110 12.92 -15.28 12.45
C ILE A 110 13.75 -15.90 13.56
N LEU A 111 14.86 -15.26 13.95
CA LEU A 111 15.70 -15.76 15.06
C LEU A 111 14.94 -15.75 16.40
N ASP A 112 14.07 -14.78 16.66
CA ASP A 112 13.25 -14.73 17.86
C ASP A 112 12.16 -15.82 17.87
N LEU A 113 11.52 -16.10 16.74
CA LEU A 113 10.54 -17.18 16.61
C LEU A 113 11.21 -18.56 16.79
N GLU A 114 12.38 -18.75 16.19
CA GLU A 114 13.17 -19.96 16.36
C GLU A 114 13.60 -20.14 17.83
N PHE A 115 14.03 -19.05 18.50
CA PHE A 115 14.31 -19.09 19.94
C PHE A 115 13.11 -19.60 20.73
N LEU A 116 11.92 -19.02 20.48
CA LEU A 116 10.68 -19.41 21.17
C LEU A 116 10.31 -20.89 20.93
N ARG A 117 10.64 -21.43 19.76
CA ARG A 117 10.41 -22.82 19.38
C ARG A 117 11.39 -23.78 20.09
N LEU A 118 12.67 -23.40 20.17
CA LEU A 118 13.73 -24.28 20.67
C LEU A 118 13.92 -24.23 22.20
N ALA A 119 13.62 -23.08 22.81
CA ALA A 119 13.91 -22.85 24.22
C ALA A 119 13.17 -23.80 25.19
N PRO A 120 11.91 -24.22 25.00
CA PRO A 120 11.22 -25.13 25.89
C PRO A 120 11.94 -26.47 26.09
N ALA A 121 12.37 -27.11 25.00
CA ALA A 121 13.12 -28.38 25.08
C ALA A 121 14.49 -28.20 25.76
N CYS A 122 15.13 -27.03 25.55
CA CYS A 122 16.38 -26.74 26.25
C CYS A 122 16.18 -26.55 27.78
N ILE A 123 15.10 -25.87 28.18
CA ILE A 123 14.74 -25.69 29.60
C ILE A 123 14.51 -27.04 30.26
N GLU A 124 13.82 -27.97 29.62
CA GLU A 124 13.58 -29.32 30.12
C GLU A 124 14.89 -30.07 30.33
N LEU A 125 15.80 -30.05 29.33
CA LEU A 125 17.12 -30.68 29.42
C LEU A 125 17.94 -30.13 30.61
N LEU A 126 18.03 -28.78 30.71
CA LEU A 126 18.78 -28.12 31.81
C LEU A 126 18.19 -28.43 33.18
N THR A 127 16.88 -28.50 33.30
CA THR A 127 16.20 -28.86 34.56
C THR A 127 16.55 -30.31 34.97
N GLN A 128 16.60 -31.25 34.02
CA GLN A 128 17.01 -32.63 34.25
C GLN A 128 18.49 -32.74 34.68
N GLN A 129 19.33 -31.81 34.21
CA GLN A 129 20.74 -31.71 34.57
C GLN A 129 20.99 -30.99 35.91
N GLY A 130 19.95 -30.42 36.54
CA GLY A 130 20.06 -29.64 37.76
C GLY A 130 20.46 -28.17 37.57
N GLU A 131 20.56 -27.69 36.30
CA GLU A 131 20.96 -26.33 35.94
C GLU A 131 19.76 -25.36 36.03
N THR A 132 19.18 -25.26 37.23
CA THR A 132 17.90 -24.56 37.48
C THR A 132 17.95 -23.05 37.23
N GLU A 133 19.07 -22.38 37.53
CA GLU A 133 19.24 -20.93 37.34
C GLU A 133 19.25 -20.55 35.86
N ILE A 134 19.91 -21.36 35.03
CA ILE A 134 19.96 -21.13 33.57
C ILE A 134 18.61 -21.43 32.95
N ALA A 135 17.95 -22.53 33.39
CA ALA A 135 16.59 -22.85 32.98
C ALA A 135 15.63 -21.70 33.28
N LYS A 136 15.71 -21.08 34.47
CA LYS A 136 14.95 -19.89 34.84
C LYS A 136 15.27 -18.71 33.94
N THR A 137 16.55 -18.42 33.69
CA THR A 137 16.97 -17.32 32.81
C THR A 137 16.41 -17.49 31.40
N LEU A 138 16.38 -18.72 30.84
CA LEU A 138 15.74 -18.99 29.54
C LEU A 138 14.23 -18.79 29.57
N HIS A 139 13.57 -19.20 30.66
CA HIS A 139 12.15 -18.99 30.86
C HIS A 139 11.81 -17.48 30.85
N ASP A 140 12.54 -16.66 31.60
CA ASP A 140 12.38 -15.22 31.65
C ASP A 140 12.60 -14.58 30.25
N ASN A 141 13.53 -15.10 29.51
CA ASN A 141 13.80 -14.69 28.12
C ASN A 141 12.67 -15.08 27.15
N ILE A 142 11.99 -16.21 27.35
CA ILE A 142 10.78 -16.58 26.60
C ILE A 142 9.66 -15.56 26.86
N GLU A 143 9.38 -15.30 28.14
CA GLU A 143 8.30 -14.37 28.52
C GLU A 143 8.56 -12.94 28.01
N LEU A 144 9.81 -12.49 28.07
CA LEU A 144 10.20 -11.19 27.51
C LEU A 144 9.94 -11.12 25.98
N ARG A 145 10.27 -12.19 25.22
CA ARG A 145 10.03 -12.23 23.78
C ARG A 145 8.54 -12.31 23.47
N ARG A 146 7.76 -13.08 24.19
CA ARG A 146 6.31 -13.18 24.05
C ARG A 146 5.62 -11.84 24.31
N THR A 147 5.98 -11.18 25.40
CA THR A 147 5.44 -9.85 25.77
C THR A 147 5.66 -8.82 24.66
N HIS A 148 6.81 -8.86 23.99
CA HIS A 148 7.16 -7.91 22.94
C HIS A 148 6.93 -8.45 21.51
N LEU A 149 6.29 -9.62 21.35
CA LEU A 149 6.15 -10.26 20.04
C LEU A 149 5.39 -9.39 19.04
N LYS A 150 4.27 -8.75 19.45
CA LYS A 150 3.51 -7.84 18.59
C LYS A 150 4.35 -6.67 18.09
N GLN A 151 5.21 -6.10 18.94
CA GLN A 151 6.10 -4.99 18.56
C GLN A 151 7.17 -5.46 17.57
N ARG A 152 7.72 -6.67 17.77
CA ARG A 152 8.69 -7.28 16.84
C ARG A 152 8.06 -7.56 15.49
N LEU A 153 6.84 -8.11 15.47
CA LEU A 153 6.05 -8.34 14.26
C LEU A 153 5.76 -7.02 13.53
N PHE A 154 5.28 -6.00 14.25
CA PHE A 154 5.09 -4.67 13.64
C PHE A 154 6.39 -4.16 13.01
N THR A 155 7.51 -4.20 13.74
CA THR A 155 8.79 -3.67 13.27
C THR A 155 9.32 -4.42 12.04
N ALA A 156 9.12 -5.73 11.99
CA ALA A 156 9.58 -6.58 10.89
C ALA A 156 8.69 -6.48 9.65
N LEU A 157 7.38 -6.31 9.81
CA LEU A 157 6.39 -6.35 8.75
C LEU A 157 5.93 -4.94 8.37
N LEU A 158 5.04 -4.34 9.19
CA LEU A 158 4.38 -3.06 8.88
C LEU A 158 5.31 -1.85 9.08
N GLY A 159 6.39 -1.98 9.82
CA GLY A 159 7.44 -0.97 9.98
C GLY A 159 8.66 -1.19 9.08
N GLY A 160 8.68 -2.26 8.28
CA GLY A 160 9.79 -2.65 7.41
C GLY A 160 9.89 -1.84 6.12
N PRO A 161 11.03 -1.94 5.39
CA PRO A 161 11.23 -1.26 4.13
C PRO A 161 10.29 -1.77 3.03
N GLU A 162 9.93 -3.06 3.04
CA GLU A 162 9.01 -3.66 2.08
C GLU A 162 7.61 -3.06 2.19
N TRP A 163 7.17 -2.75 3.40
CA TRP A 163 5.91 -2.07 3.65
C TRP A 163 5.93 -0.61 3.21
N GLN A 164 7.07 0.07 3.36
CA GLN A 164 7.27 1.42 2.82
C GLN A 164 7.18 1.40 1.28
N ASP A 165 7.79 0.40 0.64
CA ASP A 165 7.73 0.21 -0.81
C ASP A 165 6.31 -0.12 -1.29
N PHE A 166 5.58 -0.95 -0.55
CA PHE A 166 4.18 -1.29 -0.85
C PHE A 166 3.27 -0.06 -0.92
N TRP A 167 3.44 0.89 0.03
CA TRP A 167 2.65 2.12 0.10
C TRP A 167 3.28 3.31 -0.61
N ARG A 168 4.39 3.12 -1.30
CA ARG A 168 5.04 4.20 -2.06
C ARG A 168 4.14 4.63 -3.20
N ILE A 169 3.69 5.88 -3.16
CA ILE A 169 2.82 6.47 -4.19
C ILE A 169 3.65 6.68 -5.46
N PRO A 170 3.23 6.12 -6.62
CA PRO A 170 3.93 6.31 -7.88
C PRO A 170 3.66 7.71 -8.45
N ASN A 171 4.55 8.14 -9.35
CA ASN A 171 4.35 9.40 -10.09
C ASN A 171 3.29 9.25 -11.20
N SER A 172 3.05 8.02 -11.67
CA SER A 172 2.15 7.69 -12.75
C SER A 172 1.52 6.32 -12.55
N LEU A 173 0.25 6.16 -12.87
CA LEU A 173 -0.48 4.90 -12.79
C LEU A 173 -0.26 3.98 -14.02
N LEU A 174 0.20 4.54 -15.14
CA LEU A 174 0.37 3.77 -16.38
C LEU A 174 -0.89 2.95 -16.72
N ASN A 175 -0.72 1.64 -16.89
CA ASN A 175 -1.79 0.69 -17.20
C ASN A 175 -2.49 0.14 -15.94
N TYR A 176 -2.35 0.77 -14.77
CA TYR A 176 -3.08 0.33 -13.58
C TYR A 176 -4.60 0.45 -13.82
N PRO A 177 -5.41 -0.53 -13.42
CA PRO A 177 -5.12 -1.70 -12.59
C PRO A 177 -4.71 -2.97 -13.37
N ASP A 178 -4.52 -2.92 -14.68
CA ASP A 178 -4.29 -4.10 -15.53
C ASP A 178 -2.93 -4.74 -15.33
N ASN A 179 -1.94 -3.93 -14.99
CA ASN A 179 -0.58 -4.39 -14.67
C ASN A 179 -0.39 -4.82 -13.22
N ALA A 180 -1.45 -4.80 -12.38
CA ALA A 180 -1.35 -5.21 -11.00
C ALA A 180 -1.23 -6.74 -10.87
N SER A 181 -0.22 -7.20 -10.13
CA SER A 181 0.00 -8.61 -9.85
C SER A 181 -0.93 -9.13 -8.74
N GLY A 182 -1.49 -10.33 -8.92
CA GLY A 182 -2.22 -11.05 -7.87
C GLY A 182 -1.33 -11.58 -6.74
N ASP A 183 -0.02 -11.67 -6.97
CA ASP A 183 0.96 -12.20 -6.00
C ASP A 183 1.01 -11.39 -4.70
N THR A 184 0.78 -10.08 -4.79
CA THR A 184 0.77 -9.20 -3.62
C THR A 184 -0.38 -9.50 -2.68
N ALA A 185 -1.59 -9.69 -3.19
CA ALA A 185 -2.76 -10.05 -2.38
C ALA A 185 -2.57 -11.41 -1.71
N GLN A 186 -2.03 -12.38 -2.45
CA GLN A 186 -1.69 -13.70 -1.90
C GLN A 186 -0.62 -13.60 -0.82
N ALA A 187 0.43 -12.79 -1.01
CA ALA A 187 1.48 -12.59 -0.02
C ALA A 187 0.93 -11.96 1.27
N LEU A 188 0.07 -10.94 1.17
CA LEU A 188 -0.62 -10.33 2.31
C LEU A 188 -1.49 -11.34 3.06
N TRP A 189 -2.22 -12.18 2.34
CA TRP A 189 -3.06 -13.22 2.94
C TRP A 189 -2.21 -14.24 3.72
N ILE A 190 -1.11 -14.74 3.13
CA ILE A 190 -0.20 -15.67 3.80
C ILE A 190 0.44 -15.01 5.03
N LEU A 191 0.87 -13.73 4.93
CA LEU A 191 1.43 -12.98 6.06
C LEU A 191 0.41 -12.82 7.18
N SER A 192 -0.85 -12.51 6.88
CA SER A 192 -1.89 -12.37 7.90
C SER A 192 -2.10 -13.67 8.69
N GLN A 193 -2.12 -14.81 8.01
CA GLN A 193 -2.22 -16.13 8.64
C GLN A 193 -0.97 -16.50 9.45
N ARG A 194 0.23 -16.17 8.95
CA ARG A 194 1.47 -16.40 9.71
C ARG A 194 1.49 -15.58 11.00
N VAL A 195 1.10 -14.30 10.94
CA VAL A 195 1.02 -13.45 12.15
C VAL A 195 0.04 -14.04 13.17
N GLU A 196 -1.10 -14.54 12.72
CA GLU A 196 -2.05 -15.23 13.60
C GLU A 196 -1.41 -16.42 14.31
N ARG A 197 -0.82 -17.35 13.55
CA ARG A 197 -0.11 -18.52 14.10
C ARG A 197 1.03 -18.13 15.04
N PHE A 198 1.81 -17.10 14.72
CA PHE A 198 2.90 -16.63 15.56
C PHE A 198 2.39 -16.11 16.92
N LEU A 199 1.29 -15.38 16.92
CA LEU A 199 0.67 -14.89 18.16
C LEU A 199 0.04 -16.00 18.98
N ASP A 200 -0.40 -17.08 18.35
CA ASP A 200 -0.94 -18.28 18.98
C ASP A 200 0.17 -19.27 19.46
N GLY A 201 1.44 -18.90 19.31
CA GLY A 201 2.56 -19.71 19.74
C GLY A 201 2.90 -20.90 18.81
N GLN A 202 2.39 -20.87 17.58
CA GLN A 202 2.60 -21.93 16.59
C GLN A 202 3.75 -21.55 15.65
N TRP A 203 4.97 -21.91 16.02
CA TRP A 203 6.18 -21.62 15.23
C TRP A 203 6.71 -22.91 14.58
N THR A 204 7.02 -22.84 13.27
CA THR A 204 7.51 -23.97 12.48
C THR A 204 8.79 -23.60 11.73
N GLU A 205 9.54 -24.60 11.25
CA GLU A 205 10.74 -24.38 10.41
C GLU A 205 10.40 -23.70 9.06
N LYS A 206 9.18 -23.92 8.55
CA LYS A 206 8.70 -23.29 7.29
C LYS A 206 8.51 -21.78 7.40
N ASP A 207 8.61 -21.20 8.60
CA ASP A 207 8.46 -19.77 8.83
C ASP A 207 9.72 -18.97 8.42
N GLU A 208 10.83 -19.66 8.09
CA GLU A 208 12.07 -19.05 7.56
C GLU A 208 11.88 -18.38 6.19
N ASP A 209 10.82 -18.75 5.43
CA ASP A 209 10.47 -18.17 4.14
C ASP A 209 9.76 -16.79 4.22
N LEU A 210 10.03 -16.00 5.25
CA LEU A 210 9.40 -14.68 5.42
C LEU A 210 9.91 -13.66 4.39
N GLU A 211 11.20 -13.67 4.07
CA GLU A 211 11.82 -12.72 3.14
C GLU A 211 11.24 -12.79 1.72
N PRO A 212 11.02 -13.98 1.10
CA PRO A 212 10.36 -14.07 -0.21
C PRO A 212 8.93 -13.51 -0.22
N LEU A 213 8.19 -13.63 0.88
CA LEU A 213 6.85 -13.04 0.99
C LEU A 213 6.91 -11.53 1.07
N LEU A 214 7.83 -10.99 1.87
CA LEU A 214 8.04 -9.55 2.00
C LEU A 214 8.52 -8.94 0.67
N ALA A 215 9.37 -9.64 -0.09
CA ALA A 215 9.83 -9.18 -1.39
C ALA A 215 8.67 -8.95 -2.40
N LYS A 216 7.58 -9.75 -2.31
CA LYS A 216 6.37 -9.57 -3.14
C LYS A 216 5.60 -8.29 -2.82
N LEU A 217 5.84 -7.66 -1.67
CA LEU A 217 5.21 -6.38 -1.30
C LEU A 217 5.93 -5.16 -1.91
N ARG A 218 7.14 -5.30 -2.47
CA ARG A 218 7.94 -4.17 -2.99
C ARG A 218 7.42 -3.55 -4.29
N VAL A 219 6.28 -4.00 -4.81
CA VAL A 219 5.69 -3.58 -6.10
C VAL A 219 4.71 -2.41 -6.00
N ASN A 220 4.77 -1.61 -4.94
CA ASN A 220 3.96 -0.42 -4.67
C ASN A 220 2.44 -0.53 -4.94
N SER A 221 1.87 -1.72 -4.83
CA SER A 221 0.45 -1.97 -5.14
C SER A 221 -0.51 -1.13 -4.28
N GLY A 222 -0.19 -0.92 -3.00
CA GLY A 222 -0.95 -0.03 -2.13
C GLY A 222 -0.83 1.44 -2.53
N GLY A 223 0.37 1.86 -2.94
CA GLY A 223 0.61 3.23 -3.42
C GLY A 223 -0.13 3.52 -4.73
N GLN A 224 -0.19 2.55 -5.65
CA GLN A 224 -0.99 2.66 -6.89
C GLN A 224 -2.50 2.79 -6.58
N LEU A 225 -2.98 2.04 -5.59
CA LEU A 225 -4.37 2.12 -5.16
C LEU A 225 -4.72 3.49 -4.55
N ILE A 226 -3.84 4.06 -3.71
CA ILE A 226 -3.99 5.42 -3.17
C ILE A 226 -4.06 6.45 -4.31
N GLU A 227 -3.16 6.37 -5.29
CA GLU A 227 -3.14 7.32 -6.40
C GLU A 227 -4.37 7.16 -7.31
N ALA A 228 -4.85 5.92 -7.53
CA ALA A 228 -6.06 5.65 -8.29
C ALA A 228 -7.32 6.20 -7.58
N ALA A 229 -7.41 6.03 -6.26
CA ALA A 229 -8.50 6.59 -5.46
C ALA A 229 -8.52 8.12 -5.54
N ARG A 230 -7.35 8.76 -5.39
CA ARG A 230 -7.21 10.21 -5.52
C ARG A 230 -7.60 10.71 -6.91
N LEU A 231 -7.06 10.10 -7.96
CA LEU A 231 -7.39 10.45 -9.35
C LEU A 231 -8.91 10.39 -9.58
N GLN A 232 -9.53 9.28 -9.20
CA GLN A 232 -10.97 9.09 -9.36
C GLN A 232 -11.77 10.14 -8.60
N THR A 233 -11.43 10.39 -7.34
CA THR A 233 -12.12 11.36 -6.48
C THR A 233 -12.03 12.77 -7.09
N ASP A 234 -10.83 13.25 -7.45
CA ASP A 234 -10.62 14.58 -8.02
C ASP A 234 -11.39 14.74 -9.34
N LYS A 235 -11.30 13.75 -10.23
CA LYS A 235 -11.95 13.81 -11.55
C LYS A 235 -13.48 13.75 -11.46
N LEU A 236 -14.05 12.88 -10.61
CA LEU A 236 -15.49 12.76 -10.46
C LEU A 236 -16.11 13.93 -9.70
N THR A 237 -15.41 14.50 -8.72
CA THR A 237 -15.82 15.75 -8.06
C THR A 237 -15.93 16.89 -9.09
N ARG A 238 -14.94 17.01 -9.97
CA ARG A 238 -14.97 17.98 -11.07
C ARG A 238 -16.13 17.70 -12.03
N GLY A 239 -16.37 16.45 -12.40
CA GLY A 239 -17.49 16.06 -13.26
C GLY A 239 -18.85 16.39 -12.65
N SER A 240 -19.04 16.13 -11.37
CA SER A 240 -20.27 16.49 -10.64
C SER A 240 -20.46 18.01 -10.61
N ALA A 241 -19.40 18.78 -10.36
CA ALA A 241 -19.47 20.24 -10.38
C ALA A 241 -19.89 20.82 -11.75
N ILE A 242 -19.39 20.25 -12.86
CA ILE A 242 -19.82 20.64 -14.22
C ILE A 242 -21.32 20.41 -14.37
N ILE A 243 -21.80 19.24 -13.99
CA ILE A 243 -23.20 18.85 -14.07
C ILE A 243 -24.07 19.82 -13.27
N ASP A 244 -23.71 20.02 -11.98
CA ASP A 244 -24.50 20.87 -11.07
C ASP A 244 -24.54 22.33 -11.49
N LEU A 245 -23.45 22.88 -12.05
CA LEU A 245 -23.38 24.23 -12.55
C LEU A 245 -24.26 24.40 -13.81
N ALA A 246 -24.22 23.45 -14.73
CA ALA A 246 -25.08 23.49 -15.93
C ALA A 246 -26.56 23.33 -15.56
N ALA A 247 -26.89 22.49 -14.60
CA ALA A 247 -28.25 22.35 -14.06
C ALA A 247 -28.78 23.67 -13.48
N LYS A 248 -27.96 24.35 -12.65
CA LYS A 248 -28.31 25.67 -12.06
C LYS A 248 -28.56 26.77 -13.11
N ARG A 249 -27.94 26.65 -14.29
CA ARG A 249 -28.18 27.55 -15.42
C ARG A 249 -29.42 27.17 -16.27
N GLY A 250 -30.12 26.08 -15.90
CA GLY A 250 -31.27 25.59 -16.68
C GLY A 250 -30.89 24.95 -18.01
N ALA A 251 -29.61 24.52 -18.17
CA ALA A 251 -29.13 24.00 -19.43
C ALA A 251 -29.81 22.68 -19.87
N TYR A 252 -30.34 21.90 -18.93
CA TYR A 252 -30.85 20.55 -19.20
C TYR A 252 -32.34 20.45 -19.37
N CYS A 253 -33.10 21.39 -18.79
CA CYS A 253 -34.56 21.38 -18.78
C CYS A 253 -35.10 22.77 -19.15
N HIS A 254 -36.11 22.80 -20.03
CA HIS A 254 -36.84 24.00 -20.34
C HIS A 254 -38.36 23.71 -20.41
N ARG A 255 -39.16 24.41 -19.60
CA ARG A 255 -40.63 24.27 -19.57
C ARG A 255 -41.12 22.84 -19.40
N GLY A 256 -40.44 22.04 -18.52
CA GLY A 256 -40.79 20.63 -18.25
C GLY A 256 -40.39 19.65 -19.37
N ALA A 257 -39.51 20.05 -20.29
CA ALA A 257 -38.99 19.19 -21.36
C ALA A 257 -37.46 19.21 -21.35
N ILE A 258 -36.85 18.06 -21.65
CA ILE A 258 -35.40 17.93 -21.78
C ILE A 258 -34.93 18.72 -23.01
N THR A 259 -33.86 19.47 -22.85
CA THR A 259 -33.20 20.20 -23.96
C THR A 259 -32.30 19.31 -24.79
N ASP A 260 -31.82 19.80 -25.93
CA ASP A 260 -30.79 19.11 -26.74
C ASP A 260 -29.51 18.92 -25.94
N VAL A 261 -29.10 19.93 -25.14
CA VAL A 261 -27.96 19.82 -24.21
C VAL A 261 -28.17 18.69 -23.20
N GLY A 262 -29.37 18.58 -22.61
CA GLY A 262 -29.70 17.48 -21.69
C GLY A 262 -29.61 16.12 -22.36
N THR A 263 -30.15 16.00 -23.58
CA THR A 263 -30.11 14.74 -24.36
C THR A 263 -28.69 14.31 -24.72
N VAL A 264 -27.87 15.26 -25.18
CA VAL A 264 -26.45 14.97 -25.49
C VAL A 264 -25.66 14.67 -24.22
N THR A 265 -25.92 15.36 -23.11
CA THR A 265 -25.29 15.05 -21.82
C THR A 265 -25.59 13.63 -21.34
N LYS A 266 -26.86 13.18 -21.48
CA LYS A 266 -27.22 11.76 -21.22
C LYS A 266 -26.35 10.80 -22.02
N THR A 267 -26.16 11.06 -23.29
CA THR A 267 -25.35 10.24 -24.20
C THR A 267 -23.87 10.24 -23.76
N VAL A 268 -23.32 11.40 -23.36
CA VAL A 268 -21.94 11.51 -22.87
C VAL A 268 -21.75 10.70 -21.57
N VAL A 269 -22.68 10.83 -20.62
CA VAL A 269 -22.64 10.06 -19.37
C VAL A 269 -22.73 8.55 -19.65
N ALA A 270 -23.69 8.12 -20.46
CA ALA A 270 -23.86 6.70 -20.77
C ALA A 270 -22.66 6.10 -21.50
N LYS A 271 -22.08 6.81 -22.47
CA LYS A 271 -20.99 6.28 -23.30
C LYS A 271 -19.64 6.34 -22.60
N TYR A 272 -19.27 7.49 -22.06
CA TYR A 272 -17.92 7.74 -21.56
C TYR A 272 -17.78 7.51 -20.07
N PHE A 273 -18.76 7.89 -19.25
CA PHE A 273 -18.71 7.56 -17.84
C PHE A 273 -19.08 6.09 -17.59
N ALA A 274 -20.27 5.64 -17.99
CA ALA A 274 -20.69 4.27 -17.71
C ALA A 274 -19.87 3.22 -18.50
N GLY A 275 -19.55 3.50 -19.78
CA GLY A 275 -18.76 2.57 -20.60
C GLY A 275 -17.29 2.50 -20.22
N ASP A 276 -16.63 3.65 -20.08
CA ASP A 276 -15.17 3.69 -19.91
C ASP A 276 -14.73 3.90 -18.46
N VAL A 277 -15.24 4.96 -17.79
CA VAL A 277 -14.82 5.36 -16.44
C VAL A 277 -15.26 4.33 -15.40
N GLN A 278 -16.56 3.94 -15.39
CA GLN A 278 -17.06 2.95 -14.43
C GLN A 278 -16.36 1.60 -14.57
N THR A 279 -16.04 1.17 -15.80
CA THR A 279 -15.30 -0.07 -16.04
C THR A 279 -13.92 -0.03 -15.39
N TRP A 280 -13.18 1.07 -15.54
CA TRP A 280 -11.90 1.26 -14.87
C TRP A 280 -12.06 1.31 -13.34
N SER A 281 -13.03 2.09 -12.84
CA SER A 281 -13.34 2.23 -11.42
C SER A 281 -13.69 0.89 -10.75
N ALA A 282 -14.47 0.05 -11.42
CA ALA A 282 -14.82 -1.29 -10.94
C ALA A 282 -13.59 -2.18 -10.78
N ARG A 283 -12.64 -2.12 -11.72
CA ARG A 283 -11.39 -2.89 -11.66
C ARG A 283 -10.46 -2.39 -10.54
N VAL A 284 -10.39 -1.08 -10.30
CA VAL A 284 -9.67 -0.51 -9.16
C VAL A 284 -10.30 -0.96 -7.83
N SER A 285 -11.64 -0.91 -7.74
CA SER A 285 -12.38 -1.39 -6.56
C SER A 285 -12.15 -2.87 -6.31
N GLN A 286 -12.06 -3.69 -7.35
CA GLN A 286 -11.69 -5.10 -7.23
C GLN A 286 -10.30 -5.27 -6.62
N ARG A 287 -9.29 -4.49 -7.06
CA ARG A 287 -7.94 -4.52 -6.48
C ARG A 287 -7.93 -4.12 -5.00
N HIS A 288 -8.74 -3.12 -4.63
CA HIS A 288 -8.92 -2.78 -3.22
C HIS A 288 -9.49 -3.97 -2.42
N TYR A 289 -10.56 -4.59 -2.91
CA TYR A 289 -11.20 -5.72 -2.25
C TYR A 289 -10.23 -6.89 -2.02
N GLU A 290 -9.38 -7.20 -2.99
CA GLU A 290 -8.39 -8.29 -2.92
C GLU A 290 -7.38 -8.11 -1.78
N ILE A 291 -6.99 -6.86 -1.46
CA ILE A 291 -5.99 -6.58 -0.41
C ILE A 291 -6.61 -6.16 0.93
N GLN A 292 -7.84 -5.66 0.94
CA GLN A 292 -8.48 -5.09 2.13
C GLN A 292 -8.58 -6.08 3.29
N THR A 293 -9.08 -7.28 3.02
CA THR A 293 -9.30 -8.30 4.06
C THR A 293 -8.00 -8.72 4.76
N PRO A 294 -6.95 -9.16 4.05
CA PRO A 294 -5.69 -9.54 4.70
C PRO A 294 -4.98 -8.34 5.34
N LEU A 295 -5.12 -7.13 4.78
CA LEU A 295 -4.58 -5.91 5.35
C LEU A 295 -5.21 -5.59 6.71
N LEU A 296 -6.54 -5.59 6.78
CA LEU A 296 -7.28 -5.36 8.04
C LEU A 296 -6.97 -6.44 9.09
N ALA A 297 -6.82 -7.70 8.66
CA ALA A 297 -6.44 -8.79 9.57
C ALA A 297 -5.07 -8.54 10.21
N LEU A 298 -4.05 -8.18 9.41
CA LEU A 298 -2.71 -7.83 9.91
C LEU A 298 -2.76 -6.66 10.90
N GLU A 299 -3.40 -5.57 10.54
CA GLU A 299 -3.47 -4.35 11.35
C GLU A 299 -4.27 -4.57 12.64
N THR A 300 -5.35 -5.34 12.59
CA THR A 300 -6.17 -5.66 13.76
C THR A 300 -5.41 -6.54 14.76
N ARG A 301 -4.69 -7.56 14.29
CA ARG A 301 -3.89 -8.44 15.15
C ARG A 301 -2.75 -7.69 15.84
N LEU A 302 -2.19 -6.67 15.17
CA LEU A 302 -1.08 -5.87 15.67
C LEU A 302 -1.51 -4.51 16.28
N LYS A 303 -2.82 -4.28 16.49
CA LYS A 303 -3.38 -2.97 16.90
C LYS A 303 -2.67 -2.34 18.11
N ASP A 304 -2.32 -3.16 19.12
CA ASP A 304 -1.70 -2.69 20.36
C ASP A 304 -0.21 -2.31 20.18
N ALA A 305 0.39 -2.68 19.06
CA ALA A 305 1.78 -2.37 18.72
C ALA A 305 1.91 -1.26 17.67
N LEU A 306 0.79 -0.77 17.12
CA LEU A 306 0.82 0.28 16.10
C LEU A 306 1.21 1.63 16.72
N PRO A 307 2.25 2.30 16.21
CA PRO A 307 2.58 3.67 16.64
C PRO A 307 1.45 4.65 16.28
N SER A 308 1.29 5.72 17.07
CA SER A 308 0.27 6.75 16.82
C SER A 308 0.33 7.34 15.41
N ALA A 309 1.53 7.60 14.90
CA ALA A 309 1.71 8.09 13.53
C ALA A 309 1.21 7.10 12.46
N TYR A 310 1.36 5.77 12.70
CA TYR A 310 0.79 4.75 11.82
C TYR A 310 -0.75 4.77 11.88
N VAL A 311 -1.33 4.89 13.07
CA VAL A 311 -2.79 4.93 13.27
C VAL A 311 -3.40 6.13 12.54
N VAL A 312 -2.80 7.32 12.68
CA VAL A 312 -3.27 8.54 11.98
C VAL A 312 -3.17 8.37 10.46
N TRP A 313 -2.02 7.88 9.95
CA TRP A 313 -1.86 7.62 8.53
C TRP A 313 -2.86 6.58 8.01
N ARG A 314 -3.09 5.50 8.76
CA ARG A 314 -4.09 4.47 8.42
C ARG A 314 -5.48 5.08 8.26
N GLN A 315 -5.89 5.95 9.18
CA GLN A 315 -7.19 6.61 9.08
C GLN A 315 -7.31 7.43 7.79
N HIS A 316 -6.33 8.27 7.47
CA HIS A 316 -6.35 9.05 6.23
C HIS A 316 -6.34 8.17 4.97
N ARG A 317 -5.66 7.03 5.02
CA ARG A 317 -5.68 6.03 3.96
C ARG A 317 -7.07 5.45 3.77
N GLU A 318 -7.73 5.01 4.85
CA GLU A 318 -9.07 4.44 4.80
C GLU A 318 -10.09 5.46 4.30
N ASP A 319 -10.05 6.69 4.81
CA ASP A 319 -10.93 7.78 4.38
C ASP A 319 -10.81 8.00 2.86
N LEU A 320 -9.60 7.97 2.31
CA LEU A 320 -9.39 8.10 0.86
C LEU A 320 -9.87 6.86 0.10
N LEU A 321 -9.59 5.66 0.59
CA LEU A 321 -9.99 4.42 -0.09
C LEU A 321 -11.53 4.22 -0.08
N GLU A 322 -12.23 4.76 0.91
CA GLU A 322 -13.69 4.80 0.92
C GLU A 322 -14.26 5.60 -0.26
N GLN A 323 -13.53 6.62 -0.73
CA GLN A 323 -13.92 7.41 -1.91
C GLN A 323 -13.92 6.59 -3.20
N LEU A 324 -13.26 5.43 -3.27
CA LEU A 324 -13.37 4.51 -4.41
C LEU A 324 -14.83 4.10 -4.69
N TYR A 325 -15.65 4.05 -3.65
CA TYR A 325 -17.05 3.69 -3.74
C TYR A 325 -17.97 4.91 -3.67
N ALA A 326 -17.62 5.89 -2.83
CA ALA A 326 -18.42 7.08 -2.60
C ALA A 326 -18.42 8.03 -3.79
N ALA A 327 -17.28 8.33 -4.40
CA ALA A 327 -17.17 9.29 -5.49
C ALA A 327 -17.94 8.87 -6.77
N PRO A 328 -17.85 7.62 -7.26
CA PRO A 328 -18.68 7.17 -8.38
C PRO A 328 -20.17 7.22 -8.08
N ARG A 329 -20.57 6.81 -6.87
CA ARG A 329 -21.97 6.84 -6.44
C ARG A 329 -22.51 8.27 -6.43
N GLN A 330 -21.75 9.20 -5.84
CA GLN A 330 -22.15 10.62 -5.79
C GLN A 330 -22.27 11.20 -7.21
N HIS A 331 -21.32 10.88 -8.08
CA HIS A 331 -21.36 11.34 -9.47
C HIS A 331 -22.61 10.81 -10.23
N VAL A 332 -22.95 9.54 -10.02
CA VAL A 332 -24.18 8.95 -10.59
C VAL A 332 -25.43 9.68 -10.07
N LEU A 333 -25.48 10.03 -8.77
CA LEU A 333 -26.60 10.77 -8.20
C LEU A 333 -26.75 12.17 -8.81
N SER A 334 -25.65 12.92 -8.99
CA SER A 334 -25.67 14.21 -9.70
C SER A 334 -26.16 14.04 -11.14
N ALA A 335 -25.68 13.01 -11.85
CA ALA A 335 -26.13 12.73 -13.22
C ALA A 335 -27.61 12.31 -13.28
N HIS A 336 -28.08 11.49 -12.31
CA HIS A 336 -29.44 10.98 -12.26
C HIS A 336 -30.48 12.08 -12.02
N ALA A 337 -30.19 13.04 -11.14
CA ALA A 337 -31.06 14.18 -10.90
C ALA A 337 -31.35 14.96 -12.21
N LEU A 338 -30.36 15.06 -13.12
CA LEU A 338 -30.56 15.65 -14.43
C LEU A 338 -31.46 14.86 -15.39
N LEU A 339 -31.53 13.55 -15.18
CA LEU A 339 -32.12 12.65 -16.16
C LEU A 339 -33.62 12.45 -15.94
N ASN A 340 -34.12 12.77 -14.74
CA ASN A 340 -35.49 12.44 -14.33
C ASN A 340 -36.36 13.69 -13.96
N ASP A 341 -35.77 14.87 -13.81
CA ASP A 341 -36.46 16.02 -13.21
C ASP A 341 -36.94 17.06 -14.28
N CYS A 342 -36.95 16.70 -15.55
CA CYS A 342 -37.63 17.48 -16.57
C CYS A 342 -39.07 17.04 -16.71
#